data_b6dc8177da561e3132c3a91ee76843e8
#
_entry.id   b6dc8177da561e3132c3a91ee76843e8
#
_cell.length_a   1.000
_cell.length_b   1.000
_cell.length_c   1.000
_cell.angle_alpha   90.00
_cell.angle_beta   90.00
_cell.angle_gamma   90.00
#
_symmetry.space_group_name_H-M   'P 1'
#
loop_
_entity.id
_entity.type
_entity.pdbx_description
1 polymer ?
#
loop_
_entity_poly.entity_id
_entity_poly.type
_entity_poly.pdbx_seq_one_letter_code
_entity_poly.pdbx_strand_id
1 'polypeptide(L)'
;LFLVPPLVRRLGPWAGGALAAVVAAVALFPPAVLLPGGVEVVPSLVAAVVLVALFLRYDLWSALLASLTLTFVMGGLPFVLAADPFLTFQGALPLAAVALPLALSVHHLVSEREFFYRYDDVPPHVRRIAERERQRVELETARGIQSSILPELPPQLHGVELASRYLPATEVGGDFYDVMALEDGRLALAVGDVAGHGVSSGLVMSMAKSALAVQVTFDPEVAAVFRTLNRTVYQTARRRLLTTLCYALLDPRRRELVYASAGHLFPYRLDAAGRVEPLESIAYPLGVRSELDVETRTVRLAAGDTLFLMSDGVIEASAYGSDEPFGFERLEESLERWAG
;
A
#
# COMPACT_ATOMS: atom_id res chain seq x y z
N LEU A 1 -9.46 37.46 -0.55
CA LEU A 1 -9.58 36.00 -0.43
C LEU A 1 -8.24 35.31 -0.08
N PHE A 2 -7.09 35.75 -0.61
CA PHE A 2 -5.76 35.18 -0.27
C PHE A 2 -5.39 35.32 1.21
N LEU A 3 -5.95 36.28 1.94
CA LEU A 3 -5.70 36.45 3.37
C LEU A 3 -6.55 35.53 4.27
N VAL A 4 -7.60 34.91 3.73
CA VAL A 4 -8.53 34.09 4.51
C VAL A 4 -7.86 32.86 5.13
N PRO A 5 -7.11 32.03 4.38
CA PRO A 5 -6.46 30.84 4.97
C PRO A 5 -5.49 31.13 6.12
N PRO A 6 -4.57 32.13 6.02
CA PRO A 6 -3.69 32.46 7.13
C PRO A 6 -4.42 33.06 8.34
N LEU A 7 -5.49 33.81 8.14
CA LEU A 7 -6.29 34.35 9.24
C LEU A 7 -7.06 33.25 9.99
N VAL A 8 -7.68 32.33 9.26
CA VAL A 8 -8.36 31.17 9.85
C VAL A 8 -7.40 30.28 10.61
N ARG A 9 -6.19 30.05 10.10
CA ARG A 9 -5.15 29.26 10.81
C ARG A 9 -4.70 29.90 12.13
N ARG A 10 -4.58 31.24 12.18
CA ARG A 10 -4.07 31.93 13.36
C ARG A 10 -5.14 32.21 14.41
N LEU A 11 -6.35 32.56 14.00
CA LEU A 11 -7.41 33.06 14.87
C LEU A 11 -8.57 32.10 15.07
N GLY A 12 -8.52 30.94 14.39
CA GLY A 12 -9.61 29.97 14.37
C GLY A 12 -10.69 30.29 13.32
N PRO A 13 -11.59 29.33 13.02
CA PRO A 13 -12.54 29.44 11.90
C PRO A 13 -13.51 30.60 12.06
N TRP A 14 -13.99 30.89 13.26
CA TRP A 14 -14.96 31.94 13.53
C TRP A 14 -14.34 33.33 13.52
N ALA A 15 -13.29 33.56 14.30
CA ALA A 15 -12.64 34.86 14.40
C ALA A 15 -11.89 35.24 13.13
N GLY A 16 -11.18 34.28 12.52
CA GLY A 16 -10.48 34.47 11.25
C GLY A 16 -11.43 34.72 10.09
N GLY A 17 -12.57 34.01 10.05
CA GLY A 17 -13.64 34.21 9.06
C GLY A 17 -14.30 35.57 9.20
N ALA A 18 -14.64 35.98 10.41
CA ALA A 18 -15.24 37.31 10.68
C ALA A 18 -14.30 38.46 10.29
N LEU A 19 -13.02 38.38 10.64
CA LEU A 19 -12.02 39.38 10.26
C LEU A 19 -11.82 39.46 8.74
N ALA A 20 -11.80 38.30 8.07
CA ALA A 20 -11.70 38.21 6.61
C ALA A 20 -12.92 38.83 5.93
N ALA A 21 -14.14 38.64 6.47
CA ALA A 21 -15.37 39.25 5.97
C ALA A 21 -15.34 40.79 6.09
N VAL A 22 -14.85 41.29 7.21
CA VAL A 22 -14.69 42.76 7.39
C VAL A 22 -13.68 43.35 6.39
N VAL A 23 -12.54 42.70 6.20
CA VAL A 23 -11.52 43.12 5.22
C VAL A 23 -12.08 43.05 3.79
N ALA A 24 -12.84 41.98 3.46
CA ALA A 24 -13.49 41.84 2.15
C ALA A 24 -14.56 42.92 1.94
N ALA A 25 -15.36 43.26 2.94
CA ALA A 25 -16.36 44.35 2.86
C ALA A 25 -15.72 45.69 2.55
N VAL A 26 -14.64 46.06 3.24
CA VAL A 26 -13.91 47.29 3.01
C VAL A 26 -13.22 47.33 1.65
N ALA A 27 -12.66 46.21 1.18
CA ALA A 27 -11.93 46.12 -0.08
C ALA A 27 -12.85 46.09 -1.32
N LEU A 28 -13.99 45.40 -1.23
CA LEU A 28 -14.94 45.25 -2.34
C LEU A 28 -15.94 46.39 -2.48
N PHE A 29 -16.24 47.08 -1.38
CA PHE A 29 -17.17 48.17 -1.32
C PHE A 29 -16.48 49.43 -0.72
N PRO A 30 -15.65 50.13 -1.50
CA PRO A 30 -14.91 51.28 -0.99
C PRO A 30 -15.85 52.38 -0.50
N PRO A 31 -15.45 53.13 0.53
CA PRO A 31 -16.30 54.15 1.18
C PRO A 31 -16.83 55.28 0.27
N ALA A 32 -16.23 55.43 -0.92
CA ALA A 32 -16.69 56.43 -1.90
C ALA A 32 -18.06 56.10 -2.52
N VAL A 33 -18.55 54.88 -2.38
CA VAL A 33 -19.88 54.40 -2.81
C VAL A 33 -20.88 54.46 -1.65
N LEU A 34 -20.40 54.72 -0.42
CA LEU A 34 -21.25 54.89 0.76
C LEU A 34 -21.95 56.26 0.71
N LEU A 35 -23.21 56.28 0.36
CA LEU A 35 -24.07 57.42 0.48
C LEU A 35 -24.15 57.94 1.94
N PRO A 36 -24.34 59.24 2.17
CA PRO A 36 -24.41 59.78 3.52
C PRO A 36 -25.66 59.25 4.24
N GLY A 37 -25.45 58.23 5.10
CA GLY A 37 -26.56 57.67 5.89
C GLY A 37 -26.29 56.24 6.43
N GLY A 38 -25.18 55.60 6.09
CA GLY A 38 -24.83 54.29 6.66
C GLY A 38 -25.72 53.12 6.21
N VAL A 39 -26.69 53.33 5.32
CA VAL A 39 -27.71 52.35 4.91
C VAL A 39 -27.08 51.20 4.10
N GLU A 40 -25.94 51.42 3.44
CA GLU A 40 -25.29 50.43 2.60
C GLU A 40 -24.25 49.58 3.32
N VAL A 41 -23.88 49.90 4.55
CA VAL A 41 -22.88 49.13 5.32
C VAL A 41 -23.38 47.72 5.63
N VAL A 42 -24.65 47.59 5.99
CA VAL A 42 -25.24 46.32 6.36
C VAL A 42 -25.33 45.36 5.15
N PRO A 43 -25.84 45.73 3.98
CA PRO A 43 -25.85 44.89 2.78
C PRO A 43 -24.43 44.48 2.34
N SER A 44 -23.46 45.39 2.38
CA SER A 44 -22.06 45.13 2.02
C SER A 44 -21.41 44.13 2.96
N LEU A 45 -21.66 44.26 4.25
CA LEU A 45 -21.16 43.31 5.24
C LEU A 45 -21.79 41.93 5.07
N VAL A 46 -23.09 41.83 4.84
CA VAL A 46 -23.80 40.60 4.56
C VAL A 46 -23.22 39.90 3.30
N ALA A 47 -23.04 40.68 2.23
CA ALA A 47 -22.45 40.18 0.99
C ALA A 47 -21.02 39.62 1.22
N ALA A 48 -20.19 40.35 1.97
CA ALA A 48 -18.84 39.92 2.29
C ALA A 48 -18.81 38.62 3.14
N VAL A 49 -19.72 38.52 4.12
CA VAL A 49 -19.86 37.27 4.93
C VAL A 49 -20.25 36.10 4.06
N VAL A 50 -21.23 36.28 3.16
CA VAL A 50 -21.67 35.25 2.21
C VAL A 50 -20.51 34.78 1.29
N LEU A 51 -19.74 35.74 0.72
CA LEU A 51 -18.61 35.45 -0.13
C LEU A 51 -17.50 34.68 0.58
N VAL A 52 -17.19 35.06 1.84
CA VAL A 52 -16.23 34.36 2.65
C VAL A 52 -16.74 32.95 3.01
N ALA A 53 -18.01 32.79 3.34
CA ALA A 53 -18.62 31.49 3.64
C ALA A 53 -18.60 30.59 2.42
N LEU A 54 -18.90 31.07 1.23
CA LEU A 54 -18.80 30.33 -0.03
C LEU A 54 -17.36 29.87 -0.33
N PHE A 55 -16.41 30.80 -0.11
CA PHE A 55 -14.98 30.45 -0.27
C PHE A 55 -14.53 29.36 0.70
N LEU A 56 -14.93 29.42 1.96
CA LEU A 56 -14.54 28.43 2.97
C LEU A 56 -15.25 27.09 2.79
N ARG A 57 -16.48 27.11 2.25
CA ARG A 57 -17.32 25.91 2.12
C ARG A 57 -17.06 25.15 0.81
N TYR A 58 -16.77 25.88 -0.28
CA TYR A 58 -16.63 25.31 -1.62
C TYR A 58 -15.21 25.57 -2.17
N ASP A 59 -15.02 26.71 -2.86
CA ASP A 59 -13.75 27.08 -3.46
C ASP A 59 -13.65 28.55 -3.85
N LEU A 60 -12.49 28.96 -4.39
CA LEU A 60 -12.24 30.31 -4.88
C LEU A 60 -13.15 30.67 -6.05
N TRP A 61 -13.43 29.73 -6.95
CA TRP A 61 -14.25 30.00 -8.14
C TRP A 61 -15.70 30.31 -7.78
N SER A 62 -16.28 29.56 -6.83
CA SER A 62 -17.63 29.82 -6.31
C SER A 62 -17.76 31.21 -5.71
N ALA A 63 -16.76 31.65 -4.93
CA ALA A 63 -16.76 33.00 -4.37
C ALA A 63 -16.60 34.09 -5.44
N LEU A 64 -15.75 33.88 -6.44
CA LEU A 64 -15.57 34.82 -7.55
C LEU A 64 -16.84 34.96 -8.40
N LEU A 65 -17.49 33.86 -8.74
CA LEU A 65 -18.74 33.84 -9.49
C LEU A 65 -19.86 34.55 -8.72
N ALA A 66 -20.01 34.29 -7.41
CA ALA A 66 -20.98 34.95 -6.56
C ALA A 66 -20.72 36.46 -6.46
N SER A 67 -19.46 36.89 -6.34
CA SER A 67 -19.07 38.29 -6.33
C SER A 67 -19.40 39.00 -7.65
N LEU A 68 -19.09 38.38 -8.77
CA LEU A 68 -19.38 38.91 -10.10
C LEU A 68 -20.90 39.04 -10.31
N THR A 69 -21.64 37.98 -9.96
CA THR A 69 -23.12 37.97 -10.05
C THR A 69 -23.72 39.11 -9.22
N LEU A 70 -23.28 39.25 -7.98
CA LEU A 70 -23.76 40.32 -7.10
C LEU A 70 -23.47 41.72 -7.67
N THR A 71 -22.27 41.92 -8.22
CA THR A 71 -21.87 43.19 -8.84
C THR A 71 -22.76 43.56 -10.03
N PHE A 72 -23.01 42.61 -10.93
CA PHE A 72 -23.86 42.83 -12.09
C PHE A 72 -25.32 43.03 -11.74
N VAL A 73 -25.85 42.30 -10.75
CA VAL A 73 -27.22 42.45 -10.29
C VAL A 73 -27.41 43.83 -9.60
N MET A 74 -26.53 44.17 -8.67
CA MET A 74 -26.60 45.45 -7.96
C MET A 74 -26.36 46.65 -8.90
N GLY A 75 -25.48 46.51 -9.88
CA GLY A 75 -25.21 47.56 -10.87
C GLY A 75 -26.31 47.71 -11.92
N GLY A 76 -26.97 46.62 -12.34
CA GLY A 76 -27.98 46.67 -13.40
C GLY A 76 -29.40 46.94 -12.92
N LEU A 77 -29.77 46.42 -11.74
CA LEU A 77 -31.15 46.47 -11.24
C LEU A 77 -31.71 47.91 -11.09
N PRO A 78 -30.98 48.91 -10.56
CA PRO A 78 -31.47 50.26 -10.45
C PRO A 78 -31.81 50.88 -11.81
N PHE A 79 -31.02 50.58 -12.86
CA PHE A 79 -31.25 51.11 -14.20
C PHE A 79 -32.45 50.46 -14.88
N VAL A 80 -32.71 49.17 -14.63
CA VAL A 80 -33.91 48.48 -15.15
C VAL A 80 -35.18 49.04 -14.48
N LEU A 81 -35.11 49.40 -13.22
CA LEU A 81 -36.21 49.97 -12.46
C LEU A 81 -36.44 51.48 -12.76
N ALA A 82 -35.51 52.11 -13.48
CA ALA A 82 -35.67 53.49 -13.91
C ALA A 82 -36.79 53.57 -15.01
N ALA A 83 -37.65 54.56 -14.93
CA ALA A 83 -38.74 54.73 -15.90
C ALA A 83 -38.29 55.26 -17.28
N ASP A 84 -37.00 55.20 -17.60
CA ASP A 84 -36.38 55.66 -18.82
C ASP A 84 -35.97 54.44 -19.72
N PRO A 85 -36.45 54.35 -20.98
CA PRO A 85 -36.15 53.24 -21.88
C PRO A 85 -34.65 53.03 -22.15
N PHE A 86 -33.88 54.13 -22.23
CA PHE A 86 -32.44 54.06 -22.48
C PHE A 86 -31.67 53.49 -21.27
N LEU A 87 -32.02 53.93 -20.07
CA LEU A 87 -31.46 53.43 -18.82
C LEU A 87 -31.87 51.97 -18.61
N THR A 88 -33.12 51.60 -18.89
CA THR A 88 -33.59 50.22 -18.80
C THR A 88 -32.78 49.29 -19.71
N PHE A 89 -32.49 49.73 -20.94
CA PHE A 89 -31.65 48.93 -21.86
C PHE A 89 -30.22 48.74 -21.33
N GLN A 90 -29.62 49.81 -20.79
CA GLN A 90 -28.28 49.74 -20.19
C GLN A 90 -28.22 48.80 -18.97
N GLY A 91 -29.27 48.78 -18.15
CA GLY A 91 -29.37 47.89 -16.98
C GLY A 91 -29.66 46.44 -17.36
N ALA A 92 -30.37 46.19 -18.48
CA ALA A 92 -30.68 44.87 -18.97
C ALA A 92 -29.43 44.10 -19.44
N LEU A 93 -28.42 44.79 -19.96
CA LEU A 93 -27.21 44.16 -20.49
C LEU A 93 -26.40 43.39 -19.42
N PRO A 94 -26.03 43.99 -18.26
CA PRO A 94 -25.34 43.25 -17.20
C PRO A 94 -26.20 42.13 -16.58
N LEU A 95 -27.53 42.34 -16.47
CA LEU A 95 -28.41 41.26 -15.99
C LEU A 95 -28.50 40.11 -16.95
N ALA A 96 -28.52 40.35 -18.25
CA ALA A 96 -28.46 39.27 -19.27
C ALA A 96 -27.13 38.52 -19.23
N ALA A 97 -26.02 39.21 -18.96
CA ALA A 97 -24.71 38.61 -18.83
C ALA A 97 -24.62 37.58 -17.68
N VAL A 98 -25.45 37.73 -16.64
CA VAL A 98 -25.57 36.77 -15.53
C VAL A 98 -26.65 35.73 -15.82
N ALA A 99 -27.81 36.13 -16.32
CA ALA A 99 -28.96 35.26 -16.56
C ALA A 99 -28.70 34.21 -17.64
N LEU A 100 -27.99 34.59 -18.71
CA LEU A 100 -27.73 33.66 -19.84
C LEU A 100 -26.84 32.46 -19.46
N PRO A 101 -25.67 32.61 -18.82
CA PRO A 101 -24.89 31.47 -18.36
C PRO A 101 -25.62 30.61 -17.33
N LEU A 102 -26.40 31.22 -16.43
CA LEU A 102 -27.20 30.50 -15.47
C LEU A 102 -28.29 29.66 -16.14
N ALA A 103 -29.01 30.21 -17.10
CA ALA A 103 -30.02 29.51 -17.87
C ALA A 103 -29.42 28.34 -18.67
N LEU A 104 -28.25 28.57 -19.31
CA LEU A 104 -27.53 27.53 -20.01
C LEU A 104 -27.05 26.41 -19.07
N SER A 105 -26.59 26.77 -17.87
CA SER A 105 -26.16 25.79 -16.85
C SER A 105 -27.33 24.95 -16.33
N VAL A 106 -28.48 25.59 -16.05
CA VAL A 106 -29.71 24.88 -15.66
C VAL A 106 -30.23 24.02 -16.77
N HIS A 107 -30.27 24.53 -18.01
CA HIS A 107 -30.65 23.72 -19.18
C HIS A 107 -29.75 22.49 -19.34
N HIS A 108 -28.45 22.65 -19.12
CA HIS A 108 -27.50 21.54 -19.19
C HIS A 108 -27.71 20.52 -18.08
N LEU A 109 -28.00 20.96 -16.84
CA LEU A 109 -28.30 20.09 -15.71
C LEU A 109 -29.59 19.28 -15.91
N VAL A 110 -30.63 19.94 -16.49
CA VAL A 110 -31.95 19.31 -16.72
C VAL A 110 -31.97 18.40 -17.96
N SER A 111 -31.09 18.63 -18.95
CA SER A 111 -31.10 17.84 -20.18
C SER A 111 -30.38 16.49 -20.07
N GLU A 112 -30.20 15.95 -18.83
CA GLU A 112 -29.72 14.58 -18.54
C GLU A 112 -28.64 14.03 -19.52
N ARG A 113 -27.80 14.89 -20.05
CA ARG A 113 -26.64 14.39 -20.75
C ARG A 113 -25.63 13.99 -19.68
N GLU A 114 -25.62 12.69 -19.35
CA GLU A 114 -24.52 12.08 -18.63
C GLU A 114 -23.23 12.55 -19.31
N PHE A 115 -22.42 13.29 -18.58
CA PHE A 115 -21.04 13.55 -18.96
C PHE A 115 -20.30 12.22 -18.88
N PHE A 116 -20.38 11.42 -19.92
CA PHE A 116 -19.41 10.35 -20.12
C PHE A 116 -18.07 11.04 -20.39
N TYR A 117 -17.29 11.25 -19.34
CA TYR A 117 -15.86 11.48 -19.52
C TYR A 117 -15.30 10.30 -20.29
N ARG A 118 -15.08 10.48 -21.58
CA ARG A 118 -14.27 9.51 -22.32
C ARG A 118 -12.92 9.49 -21.65
N TYR A 119 -12.40 8.28 -21.44
CA TYR A 119 -11.06 8.08 -20.83
C TYR A 119 -9.99 8.97 -21.51
N ASP A 120 -10.19 9.33 -22.76
CA ASP A 120 -9.31 10.22 -23.53
C ASP A 120 -9.36 11.70 -23.13
N ASP A 121 -10.42 12.15 -22.46
CA ASP A 121 -10.58 13.55 -22.03
C ASP A 121 -9.94 13.83 -20.66
N VAL A 122 -9.48 12.77 -19.96
CA VAL A 122 -8.83 12.92 -18.64
C VAL A 122 -7.38 13.38 -18.83
N PRO A 123 -6.94 14.44 -18.14
CA PRO A 123 -5.56 14.90 -18.22
C PRO A 123 -4.54 13.79 -17.94
N PRO A 124 -3.39 13.74 -18.65
CA PRO A 124 -2.43 12.64 -18.55
C PRO A 124 -1.88 12.41 -17.13
N HIS A 125 -1.80 13.44 -16.30
CA HIS A 125 -1.37 13.33 -14.92
C HIS A 125 -2.42 12.63 -14.04
N VAL A 126 -3.71 12.89 -14.25
CA VAL A 126 -4.82 12.25 -13.51
C VAL A 126 -4.91 10.78 -13.89
N ARG A 127 -4.76 10.44 -15.18
CA ARG A 127 -4.69 9.03 -15.64
C ARG A 127 -3.55 8.29 -14.96
N ARG A 128 -2.35 8.88 -14.92
CA ARG A 128 -1.19 8.27 -14.25
C ARG A 128 -1.41 8.06 -12.75
N ILE A 129 -2.09 8.98 -12.09
CA ILE A 129 -2.44 8.82 -10.66
C ILE A 129 -3.44 7.68 -10.49
N ALA A 130 -4.50 7.64 -11.29
CA ALA A 130 -5.51 6.57 -11.24
C ALA A 130 -4.94 5.20 -11.57
N GLU A 131 -4.04 5.10 -12.56
CA GLU A 131 -3.35 3.86 -12.91
C GLU A 131 -2.43 3.38 -11.78
N ARG A 132 -1.66 4.28 -11.15
CA ARG A 132 -0.81 3.95 -10.00
C ARG A 132 -1.63 3.47 -8.80
N GLU A 133 -2.74 4.14 -8.52
CA GLU A 133 -3.61 3.74 -7.42
C GLU A 133 -4.26 2.38 -7.68
N ARG A 134 -4.71 2.13 -8.90
CA ARG A 134 -5.22 0.82 -9.30
C ARG A 134 -4.16 -0.28 -9.14
N GLN A 135 -2.93 -0.04 -9.64
CA GLN A 135 -1.83 -0.98 -9.50
C GLN A 135 -1.49 -1.23 -8.02
N ARG A 136 -1.53 -0.19 -7.18
CA ARG A 136 -1.31 -0.32 -5.74
C ARG A 136 -2.36 -1.23 -5.09
N VAL A 137 -3.64 -1.01 -5.39
CA VAL A 137 -4.74 -1.85 -4.86
C VAL A 137 -4.62 -3.30 -5.34
N GLU A 138 -4.26 -3.52 -6.60
CA GLU A 138 -4.04 -4.86 -7.14
C GLU A 138 -2.87 -5.56 -6.42
N LEU A 139 -1.77 -4.87 -6.15
CA LEU A 139 -0.61 -5.40 -5.41
C LEU A 139 -0.94 -5.65 -3.93
N GLU A 140 -1.66 -4.76 -3.26
CA GLU A 140 -2.13 -4.95 -1.88
C GLU A 140 -3.05 -6.16 -1.77
N THR A 141 -3.93 -6.37 -2.77
CA THR A 141 -4.79 -7.55 -2.84
C THR A 141 -3.96 -8.83 -3.01
N ALA A 142 -2.98 -8.82 -3.92
CA ALA A 142 -2.08 -9.95 -4.13
C ALA A 142 -1.28 -10.28 -2.86
N ARG A 143 -0.80 -9.26 -2.13
CA ARG A 143 -0.15 -9.41 -0.83
C ARG A 143 -1.08 -10.06 0.21
N GLY A 144 -2.33 -9.61 0.29
CA GLY A 144 -3.32 -10.19 1.19
C GLY A 144 -3.55 -11.67 0.92
N ILE A 145 -3.68 -12.07 -0.35
CA ILE A 145 -3.80 -13.46 -0.76
C ILE A 145 -2.53 -14.24 -0.39
N GLN A 146 -1.35 -13.71 -0.70
CA GLN A 146 -0.08 -14.35 -0.38
C GLN A 146 0.10 -14.57 1.13
N SER A 147 -0.21 -13.56 1.94
CA SER A 147 -0.12 -13.68 3.40
C SER A 147 -1.08 -14.74 3.95
N SER A 148 -2.24 -14.94 3.33
CA SER A 148 -3.20 -15.97 3.75
C SER A 148 -2.77 -17.40 3.43
N ILE A 149 -1.79 -17.58 2.54
CA ILE A 149 -1.23 -18.88 2.20
C ILE A 149 -0.17 -19.32 3.24
N LEU A 150 0.45 -18.38 3.95
CA LEU A 150 1.44 -18.70 4.98
C LEU A 150 0.75 -19.25 6.23
N PRO A 151 1.35 -20.26 6.90
CA PRO A 151 0.72 -20.87 8.06
C PRO A 151 0.78 -19.96 9.29
N GLU A 152 -0.29 -19.95 10.07
CA GLU A 152 -0.24 -19.48 11.45
C GLU A 152 0.23 -20.63 12.34
N LEU A 153 1.41 -20.49 12.93
CA LEU A 153 1.99 -21.55 13.73
C LEU A 153 1.46 -21.52 15.17
N PRO A 154 1.00 -22.66 15.71
CA PRO A 154 0.74 -22.74 17.13
C PRO A 154 2.08 -22.62 17.89
N PRO A 155 2.08 -22.08 19.12
CA PRO A 155 3.32 -21.95 19.88
C PRO A 155 3.98 -23.29 20.22
N GLN A 156 3.23 -24.37 20.19
CA GLN A 156 3.73 -25.73 20.40
C GLN A 156 3.01 -26.75 19.51
N LEU A 157 3.79 -27.69 18.92
CA LEU A 157 3.27 -28.76 18.08
C LEU A 157 4.10 -30.03 18.29
N HIS A 158 3.45 -31.15 18.64
CA HIS A 158 4.08 -32.44 18.92
C HIS A 158 5.25 -32.39 19.93
N GLY A 159 5.20 -31.47 20.90
CA GLY A 159 6.25 -31.29 21.90
C GLY A 159 7.43 -30.43 21.46
N VAL A 160 7.34 -29.80 20.31
CA VAL A 160 8.29 -28.82 19.77
C VAL A 160 7.70 -27.42 19.92
N GLU A 161 8.46 -26.48 20.48
CA GLU A 161 8.11 -25.07 20.50
C GLU A 161 8.40 -24.44 19.14
N LEU A 162 7.48 -23.63 18.64
CA LEU A 162 7.53 -23.03 17.31
C LEU A 162 7.38 -21.54 17.39
N ALA A 163 8.21 -20.82 16.64
CA ALA A 163 8.05 -19.38 16.39
C ALA A 163 8.37 -19.08 14.93
N SER A 164 7.67 -18.11 14.35
CA SER A 164 7.94 -17.64 13.01
C SER A 164 7.80 -16.13 12.91
N ARG A 165 8.57 -15.55 12.00
CA ARG A 165 8.46 -14.15 11.63
C ARG A 165 8.60 -14.02 10.12
N TYR A 166 7.66 -13.33 9.50
CA TYR A 166 7.68 -13.01 8.08
C TYR A 166 7.62 -11.51 7.85
N LEU A 167 8.61 -10.97 7.15
CA LEU A 167 8.74 -9.55 6.84
C LEU A 167 9.14 -9.41 5.36
N PRO A 168 8.19 -9.29 4.44
CA PRO A 168 8.51 -9.15 3.03
C PRO A 168 9.13 -7.78 2.74
N ALA A 169 10.14 -7.74 1.88
CA ALA A 169 10.82 -6.51 1.45
C ALA A 169 9.98 -5.65 0.48
N THR A 170 9.05 -6.28 -0.25
CA THR A 170 8.13 -5.64 -1.20
C THR A 170 6.69 -6.04 -0.92
N GLU A 171 5.73 -5.47 -1.68
CA GLU A 171 4.31 -5.79 -1.52
C GLU A 171 4.02 -7.28 -1.72
N VAL A 172 4.73 -7.94 -2.66
CA VAL A 172 4.61 -9.39 -2.94
C VAL A 172 6.01 -9.98 -2.96
N GLY A 173 6.30 -10.92 -2.05
CA GLY A 173 7.62 -11.57 -1.90
C GLY A 173 7.73 -12.90 -2.63
N GLY A 174 8.97 -13.39 -2.77
CA GLY A 174 9.30 -14.75 -3.20
C GLY A 174 9.39 -15.75 -2.05
N ASP A 175 9.69 -15.24 -0.87
CA ASP A 175 9.88 -16.01 0.36
C ASP A 175 8.62 -16.75 0.81
N PHE A 176 8.78 -17.95 1.32
CA PHE A 176 7.73 -18.72 2.00
C PHE A 176 8.31 -19.64 3.06
N TYR A 177 7.46 -19.98 4.01
CA TYR A 177 7.74 -21.06 4.96
C TYR A 177 6.51 -21.94 5.17
N ASP A 178 6.73 -23.14 5.66
CA ASP A 178 5.66 -24.03 6.07
C ASP A 178 6.09 -24.95 7.22
N VAL A 179 5.12 -25.31 8.06
CA VAL A 179 5.25 -26.32 9.11
C VAL A 179 3.99 -27.17 9.08
N MET A 180 4.18 -28.44 8.72
CA MET A 180 3.07 -29.39 8.57
C MET A 180 3.23 -30.55 9.55
N ALA A 181 2.19 -30.75 10.36
CA ALA A 181 2.12 -31.93 11.23
C ALA A 181 1.68 -33.15 10.42
N LEU A 182 2.40 -34.27 10.56
CA LEU A 182 2.07 -35.52 9.91
C LEU A 182 1.30 -36.44 10.88
N GLU A 183 0.51 -37.35 10.33
CA GLU A 183 -0.30 -38.28 11.13
C GLU A 183 0.54 -39.21 12.02
N ASP A 184 1.79 -39.48 11.62
CA ASP A 184 2.74 -40.31 12.40
C ASP A 184 3.45 -39.54 13.52
N GLY A 185 3.16 -38.23 13.65
CA GLY A 185 3.71 -37.34 14.68
C GLY A 185 5.02 -36.67 14.29
N ARG A 186 5.51 -36.87 13.06
CA ARG A 186 6.63 -36.10 12.50
C ARG A 186 6.16 -34.69 12.09
N LEU A 187 7.12 -33.78 11.91
CA LEU A 187 6.90 -32.41 11.43
C LEU A 187 7.70 -32.20 10.14
N ALA A 188 7.02 -31.75 9.10
CA ALA A 188 7.66 -31.29 7.88
C ALA A 188 7.86 -29.78 7.97
N LEU A 189 9.11 -29.33 7.83
CA LEU A 189 9.54 -27.94 7.92
C LEU A 189 10.08 -27.50 6.55
N ALA A 190 9.69 -26.36 6.08
CA ALA A 190 10.16 -25.81 4.81
C ALA A 190 10.39 -24.31 4.91
N VAL A 191 11.48 -23.83 4.32
CA VAL A 191 11.72 -22.41 4.02
C VAL A 191 12.28 -22.34 2.60
N GLY A 192 11.78 -21.43 1.80
CA GLY A 192 12.24 -21.27 0.42
C GLY A 192 12.05 -19.84 -0.06
N ASP A 193 12.77 -19.50 -1.10
CA ASP A 193 12.67 -18.22 -1.79
C ASP A 193 12.67 -18.41 -3.30
N VAL A 194 11.84 -17.64 -3.99
CA VAL A 194 11.77 -17.59 -5.46
C VAL A 194 12.53 -16.37 -5.94
N ALA A 195 13.57 -16.58 -6.73
CA ALA A 195 14.40 -15.51 -7.27
C ALA A 195 13.57 -14.42 -7.96
N GLY A 196 13.87 -13.16 -7.60
CA GLY A 196 13.15 -12.00 -8.09
C GLY A 196 12.09 -11.48 -7.11
N HIS A 197 11.32 -10.50 -7.54
CA HIS A 197 10.33 -9.85 -6.68
C HIS A 197 9.03 -9.56 -7.43
N GLY A 198 7.98 -9.27 -6.69
CA GLY A 198 6.68 -8.90 -7.23
C GLY A 198 5.79 -10.09 -7.58
N VAL A 199 4.75 -9.84 -8.37
CA VAL A 199 3.67 -10.81 -8.64
C VAL A 199 4.18 -12.12 -9.25
N SER A 200 5.21 -12.06 -10.13
CA SER A 200 5.73 -13.25 -10.80
C SER A 200 6.38 -14.23 -9.83
N SER A 201 7.21 -13.75 -8.89
CA SER A 201 7.83 -14.59 -7.85
C SER A 201 6.77 -15.11 -6.89
N GLY A 202 5.80 -14.27 -6.49
CA GLY A 202 4.69 -14.70 -5.63
C GLY A 202 3.82 -15.80 -6.24
N LEU A 203 3.60 -15.78 -7.56
CA LEU A 203 2.86 -16.86 -8.25
C LEU A 203 3.66 -18.18 -8.24
N VAL A 204 4.96 -18.15 -8.54
CA VAL A 204 5.81 -19.34 -8.50
C VAL A 204 5.93 -19.88 -7.08
N MET A 205 6.04 -18.98 -6.07
CA MET A 205 6.01 -19.35 -4.66
C MET A 205 4.71 -20.08 -4.29
N SER A 206 3.56 -19.55 -4.68
CA SER A 206 2.26 -20.18 -4.41
C SER A 206 2.15 -21.57 -5.05
N MET A 207 2.69 -21.74 -6.26
CA MET A 207 2.73 -23.02 -6.94
C MET A 207 3.68 -24.02 -6.24
N ALA A 208 4.88 -23.58 -5.86
CA ALA A 208 5.84 -24.40 -5.12
C ALA A 208 5.25 -24.85 -3.77
N LYS A 209 4.63 -23.93 -3.03
CA LYS A 209 3.98 -24.21 -1.75
C LYS A 209 2.80 -25.17 -1.89
N SER A 210 1.98 -25.03 -2.92
CA SER A 210 0.88 -25.94 -3.20
C SER A 210 1.39 -27.35 -3.54
N ALA A 211 2.44 -27.44 -4.36
CA ALA A 211 3.08 -28.70 -4.69
C ALA A 211 3.72 -29.37 -3.45
N LEU A 212 4.33 -28.57 -2.56
CA LEU A 212 4.87 -29.02 -1.28
C LEU A 212 3.77 -29.64 -0.42
N ALA A 213 2.68 -28.93 -0.19
CA ALA A 213 1.57 -29.40 0.65
C ALA A 213 1.00 -30.73 0.15
N VAL A 214 0.77 -30.85 -1.16
CA VAL A 214 0.30 -32.09 -1.78
C VAL A 214 1.32 -33.21 -1.62
N GLN A 215 2.61 -32.96 -1.95
CA GLN A 215 3.65 -33.99 -1.88
C GLN A 215 3.84 -34.49 -0.45
N VAL A 216 3.89 -33.60 0.53
CA VAL A 216 4.07 -33.97 1.95
C VAL A 216 2.92 -34.84 2.46
N THR A 217 1.70 -34.62 1.97
CA THR A 217 0.55 -35.45 2.33
C THR A 217 0.68 -36.91 1.84
N PHE A 218 1.27 -37.12 0.65
CA PHE A 218 1.42 -38.45 0.06
C PHE A 218 2.74 -39.12 0.43
N ASP A 219 3.83 -38.39 0.39
CA ASP A 219 5.17 -38.85 0.68
C ASP A 219 6.04 -37.69 1.18
N PRO A 220 6.23 -37.56 2.52
CA PRO A 220 7.00 -36.49 3.12
C PRO A 220 8.51 -36.65 3.03
N GLU A 221 9.01 -37.74 2.45
CA GLU A 221 10.44 -38.03 2.40
C GLU A 221 11.19 -36.95 1.59
N VAL A 222 12.33 -36.51 2.13
CA VAL A 222 13.10 -35.37 1.63
C VAL A 222 13.36 -35.47 0.13
N ALA A 223 13.87 -36.61 -0.33
CA ALA A 223 14.18 -36.81 -1.76
C ALA A 223 12.94 -36.78 -2.67
N ALA A 224 11.76 -37.19 -2.18
CA ALA A 224 10.52 -37.17 -2.94
C ALA A 224 10.00 -35.74 -3.06
N VAL A 225 10.06 -34.93 -1.98
CA VAL A 225 9.69 -33.54 -1.96
C VAL A 225 10.54 -32.73 -2.95
N PHE A 226 11.86 -32.87 -2.90
CA PHE A 226 12.75 -32.17 -3.83
C PHE A 226 12.52 -32.56 -5.30
N ARG A 227 12.28 -33.80 -5.61
CA ARG A 227 11.95 -34.23 -6.99
C ARG A 227 10.68 -33.60 -7.51
N THR A 228 9.62 -33.61 -6.69
CA THR A 228 8.32 -33.07 -7.09
C THR A 228 8.38 -31.55 -7.26
N LEU A 229 8.97 -30.83 -6.30
CA LEU A 229 9.09 -29.40 -6.37
C LEU A 229 10.01 -28.97 -7.52
N ASN A 230 11.16 -29.64 -7.71
CA ASN A 230 12.03 -29.36 -8.85
C ASN A 230 11.29 -29.49 -10.18
N ARG A 231 10.55 -30.60 -10.36
CA ARG A 231 9.75 -30.81 -11.57
C ARG A 231 8.72 -29.70 -11.76
N THR A 232 8.01 -29.33 -10.71
CA THR A 232 7.00 -28.27 -10.74
C THR A 232 7.61 -26.94 -11.16
N VAL A 233 8.68 -26.50 -10.48
CA VAL A 233 9.35 -25.23 -10.79
C VAL A 233 9.95 -25.26 -12.21
N TYR A 234 10.65 -26.33 -12.58
CA TYR A 234 11.29 -26.48 -13.89
C TYR A 234 10.30 -26.38 -15.05
N GLN A 235 9.12 -27.01 -14.90
CA GLN A 235 8.08 -27.00 -15.94
C GLN A 235 7.31 -25.68 -16.00
N THR A 236 7.01 -25.09 -14.85
CA THR A 236 6.13 -23.92 -14.77
C THR A 236 6.88 -22.60 -14.94
N ALA A 237 8.03 -22.44 -14.31
CA ALA A 237 8.84 -21.23 -14.42
C ALA A 237 9.67 -21.17 -15.73
N ARG A 238 9.69 -22.24 -16.52
CA ARG A 238 10.39 -22.34 -17.82
C ARG A 238 11.84 -21.80 -17.73
N ARG A 239 12.56 -22.11 -16.66
CA ARG A 239 13.93 -21.66 -16.36
C ARG A 239 14.09 -20.11 -16.21
N ARG A 240 13.00 -19.38 -16.05
CA ARG A 240 13.05 -17.92 -15.87
C ARG A 240 13.15 -17.49 -14.42
N LEU A 241 12.62 -18.31 -13.52
CA LEU A 241 12.67 -18.11 -12.09
C LEU A 241 13.17 -19.38 -11.44
N LEU A 242 14.10 -19.23 -10.52
CA LEU A 242 14.65 -20.29 -9.70
C LEU A 242 14.01 -20.22 -8.32
N THR A 243 13.97 -21.35 -7.63
CA THR A 243 13.48 -21.41 -6.27
C THR A 243 14.52 -22.08 -5.39
N THR A 244 14.93 -21.42 -4.35
CA THR A 244 15.74 -22.02 -3.30
C THR A 244 14.82 -22.71 -2.30
N LEU A 245 15.25 -23.80 -1.70
CA LEU A 245 14.46 -24.55 -0.73
C LEU A 245 15.36 -25.22 0.29
N CYS A 246 15.07 -25.00 1.55
CA CYS A 246 15.47 -25.88 2.64
C CYS A 246 14.23 -26.65 3.11
N TYR A 247 14.30 -27.96 3.11
CA TYR A 247 13.25 -28.82 3.60
C TYR A 247 13.80 -29.82 4.61
N ALA A 248 13.10 -29.99 5.71
CA ALA A 248 13.49 -30.87 6.79
C ALA A 248 12.29 -31.65 7.34
N LEU A 249 12.53 -32.91 7.67
CA LEU A 249 11.57 -33.79 8.30
C LEU A 249 12.07 -34.10 9.72
N LEU A 250 11.39 -33.61 10.72
CA LEU A 250 11.70 -33.78 12.12
C LEU A 250 10.85 -34.90 12.73
N ASP A 251 11.50 -35.89 13.33
CA ASP A 251 10.86 -36.84 14.24
C ASP A 251 11.14 -36.44 15.71
N PRO A 252 10.19 -35.83 16.39
CA PRO A 252 10.39 -35.41 17.78
C PRO A 252 10.56 -36.56 18.76
N ARG A 253 10.01 -37.74 18.45
CA ARG A 253 10.11 -38.92 19.30
C ARG A 253 11.49 -39.55 19.24
N ARG A 254 12.06 -39.62 17.99
CA ARG A 254 13.42 -40.14 17.76
C ARG A 254 14.47 -39.06 17.94
N ARG A 255 14.04 -37.79 18.02
CA ARG A 255 14.93 -36.60 18.02
C ARG A 255 15.85 -36.61 16.81
N GLU A 256 15.29 -36.90 15.66
CA GLU A 256 16.02 -37.03 14.41
C GLU A 256 15.49 -36.02 13.40
N LEU A 257 16.39 -35.28 12.79
CA LEU A 257 16.11 -34.35 11.70
C LEU A 257 16.75 -34.89 10.43
N VAL A 258 15.95 -35.18 9.42
CA VAL A 258 16.39 -35.50 8.07
C VAL A 258 16.16 -34.29 7.18
N TYR A 259 17.19 -33.77 6.54
CA TYR A 259 17.07 -32.47 5.83
C TYR A 259 17.91 -32.47 4.56
N ALA A 260 17.60 -31.47 3.69
CA ALA A 260 18.43 -31.09 2.56
C ALA A 260 18.17 -29.60 2.23
N SER A 261 19.13 -28.99 1.53
CA SER A 261 19.00 -27.61 1.03
C SER A 261 19.41 -27.57 -0.45
N ALA A 262 18.56 -26.94 -1.26
CA ALA A 262 18.78 -26.70 -2.68
C ALA A 262 18.93 -25.21 -2.95
N GLY A 263 20.17 -24.71 -2.92
CA GLY A 263 20.52 -23.32 -3.14
C GLY A 263 20.02 -22.35 -2.07
N HIS A 264 19.48 -22.87 -0.96
CA HIS A 264 18.97 -22.07 0.15
C HIS A 264 19.99 -22.02 1.30
N LEU A 265 19.83 -21.04 2.21
CA LEU A 265 20.60 -21.00 3.45
C LEU A 265 20.45 -22.31 4.23
N PHE A 266 21.53 -22.73 4.87
CA PHE A 266 21.50 -23.91 5.73
C PHE A 266 20.73 -23.62 7.01
N PRO A 267 20.02 -24.61 7.57
CA PRO A 267 19.54 -24.50 8.93
C PRO A 267 20.72 -24.35 9.90
N TYR A 268 20.52 -23.58 10.96
CA TYR A 268 21.45 -23.54 12.07
C TYR A 268 20.89 -24.32 13.25
N ARG A 269 21.72 -25.11 13.88
CA ARG A 269 21.44 -25.75 15.15
C ARG A 269 22.18 -24.99 16.25
N LEU A 270 21.44 -24.58 17.25
CA LEU A 270 21.97 -24.07 18.51
C LEU A 270 21.79 -25.19 19.55
N ASP A 271 22.87 -25.71 20.10
CA ASP A 271 22.81 -26.75 21.13
C ASP A 271 22.56 -26.14 22.54
N ALA A 272 22.21 -26.98 23.50
CA ALA A 272 21.96 -26.55 24.87
C ALA A 272 23.21 -25.96 25.59
N ALA A 273 24.40 -26.10 25.01
CA ALA A 273 25.64 -25.48 25.51
C ALA A 273 25.93 -24.12 24.83
N GLY A 274 25.04 -23.62 23.98
CA GLY A 274 25.16 -22.34 23.28
C GLY A 274 26.07 -22.38 22.04
N ARG A 275 26.39 -23.56 21.50
CA ARG A 275 27.20 -23.67 20.30
C ARG A 275 26.30 -23.65 19.07
N VAL A 276 26.66 -22.81 18.11
CA VAL A 276 26.00 -22.65 16.83
C VAL A 276 26.70 -23.53 15.78
N GLU A 277 25.94 -24.35 15.05
CA GLU A 277 26.42 -25.24 14.02
C GLU A 277 25.56 -25.11 12.76
N PRO A 278 26.12 -24.72 11.59
CA PRO A 278 25.41 -24.78 10.33
C PRO A 278 25.22 -26.23 9.88
N LEU A 279 24.00 -26.59 9.53
CA LEU A 279 23.66 -27.91 9.01
C LEU A 279 23.81 -27.92 7.48
N GLU A 280 25.02 -28.10 7.01
CA GLU A 280 25.38 -27.97 5.59
C GLU A 280 24.74 -29.06 4.72
N SER A 281 24.15 -28.67 3.61
CA SER A 281 23.67 -29.51 2.53
C SER A 281 23.66 -28.71 1.24
N ILE A 282 24.31 -29.18 0.19
CA ILE A 282 24.54 -28.41 -1.03
C ILE A 282 23.88 -29.12 -2.21
N ALA A 283 22.96 -28.43 -2.88
CA ALA A 283 22.40 -28.81 -4.16
C ALA A 283 22.08 -27.55 -4.99
N TYR A 284 21.88 -27.72 -6.30
CA TYR A 284 21.42 -26.63 -7.15
C TYR A 284 20.01 -26.17 -6.76
N PRO A 285 19.68 -24.88 -6.91
CA PRO A 285 18.31 -24.40 -6.77
C PRO A 285 17.33 -25.18 -7.66
N LEU A 286 16.09 -25.26 -7.22
CA LEU A 286 15.00 -25.87 -7.98
C LEU A 286 14.79 -25.13 -9.29
N GLY A 287 14.51 -25.85 -10.36
CA GLY A 287 14.24 -25.28 -11.68
C GLY A 287 15.47 -25.06 -12.56
N VAL A 288 16.71 -25.25 -12.02
CA VAL A 288 17.95 -25.12 -12.81
C VAL A 288 18.11 -26.29 -13.79
N ARG A 289 17.87 -27.50 -13.33
CA ARG A 289 18.02 -28.74 -14.09
C ARG A 289 16.73 -29.55 -14.10
N SER A 290 16.51 -30.35 -15.14
CA SER A 290 15.35 -31.24 -15.23
C SER A 290 15.35 -32.30 -14.13
N GLU A 291 16.53 -32.77 -13.78
CA GLU A 291 16.74 -33.69 -12.67
C GLU A 291 17.59 -32.97 -11.61
N LEU A 292 17.23 -33.17 -10.37
CA LEU A 292 17.95 -32.66 -9.21
C LEU A 292 18.35 -33.83 -8.31
N ASP A 293 19.63 -33.96 -8.11
CA ASP A 293 20.17 -34.84 -7.09
C ASP A 293 20.44 -34.03 -5.82
N VAL A 294 19.87 -34.49 -4.71
CA VAL A 294 19.94 -33.83 -3.43
C VAL A 294 20.49 -34.81 -2.39
N GLU A 295 21.62 -34.48 -1.81
CA GLU A 295 22.19 -35.26 -0.71
C GLU A 295 21.36 -34.99 0.56
N THR A 296 20.69 -36.04 1.03
CA THR A 296 19.96 -36.02 2.28
C THR A 296 20.90 -36.20 3.47
N ARG A 297 20.81 -35.33 4.46
CA ARG A 297 21.58 -35.38 5.71
C ARG A 297 20.69 -35.75 6.87
N THR A 298 21.25 -36.39 7.87
CA THR A 298 20.56 -36.74 9.11
C THR A 298 21.36 -36.29 10.30
N VAL A 299 20.70 -35.61 11.24
CA VAL A 299 21.30 -35.19 12.50
C VAL A 299 20.40 -35.56 13.68
N ARG A 300 21.01 -35.97 14.77
CA ARG A 300 20.32 -36.20 16.04
C ARG A 300 20.32 -34.91 16.87
N LEU A 301 19.16 -34.61 17.39
CA LEU A 301 18.94 -33.43 18.24
C LEU A 301 18.91 -33.87 19.69
N ALA A 302 19.45 -33.03 20.58
CA ALA A 302 19.28 -33.17 22.01
C ALA A 302 18.05 -32.40 22.50
N ALA A 303 17.62 -32.68 23.73
CA ALA A 303 16.60 -31.85 24.37
C ALA A 303 17.18 -30.46 24.66
N GLY A 304 16.46 -29.41 24.28
CA GLY A 304 16.92 -28.03 24.41
C GLY A 304 17.65 -27.49 23.19
N ASP A 305 17.92 -28.34 22.16
CA ASP A 305 18.44 -27.82 20.90
C ASP A 305 17.39 -26.96 20.20
N THR A 306 17.82 -25.89 19.56
CA THR A 306 16.98 -25.01 18.75
C THR A 306 17.44 -25.04 17.29
N LEU A 307 16.49 -25.10 16.39
CA LEU A 307 16.74 -25.03 14.95
C LEU A 307 16.28 -23.68 14.39
N PHE A 308 17.14 -23.04 13.62
CA PHE A 308 16.82 -21.80 12.90
C PHE A 308 16.82 -22.08 11.40
N LEU A 309 15.69 -21.84 10.76
CA LEU A 309 15.54 -21.84 9.31
C LEU A 309 15.20 -20.42 8.90
N MET A 310 15.90 -19.87 7.91
CA MET A 310 15.72 -18.47 7.51
C MET A 310 16.04 -18.26 6.05
N SER A 311 15.48 -17.22 5.43
CA SER A 311 15.86 -16.77 4.09
C SER A 311 17.05 -15.81 4.14
N ASP A 312 17.63 -15.52 2.98
CA ASP A 312 18.78 -14.63 2.81
C ASP A 312 18.49 -13.17 3.21
N GLY A 313 17.22 -12.77 3.23
CA GLY A 313 16.81 -11.45 3.72
C GLY A 313 17.32 -11.12 5.13
N VAL A 314 17.65 -12.14 5.96
CA VAL A 314 18.26 -11.92 7.29
C VAL A 314 19.70 -11.46 7.15
N ILE A 315 20.50 -12.15 6.33
CA ILE A 315 21.92 -11.84 6.15
C ILE A 315 22.16 -10.63 5.23
N GLU A 316 21.24 -10.37 4.32
CA GLU A 316 21.28 -9.21 3.40
C GLU A 316 20.73 -7.93 4.03
N ALA A 317 20.05 -8.02 5.15
CA ALA A 317 19.53 -6.85 5.85
C ALA A 317 20.67 -5.88 6.19
N SER A 318 20.48 -4.59 5.92
CA SER A 318 21.41 -3.54 6.29
C SER A 318 20.75 -2.52 7.22
N ALA A 319 21.56 -1.90 8.08
CA ALA A 319 21.09 -0.83 8.96
C ALA A 319 20.74 0.41 8.13
N TYR A 320 19.79 1.21 8.60
CA TYR A 320 19.42 2.45 7.94
C TYR A 320 20.63 3.37 7.76
N GLY A 321 20.92 3.73 6.52
CA GLY A 321 22.07 4.59 6.15
C GLY A 321 23.41 3.85 6.05
N SER A 322 23.42 2.52 6.06
CA SER A 322 24.59 1.67 5.81
C SER A 322 24.32 0.74 4.64
N ASP A 323 25.31 0.59 3.76
CA ASP A 323 25.30 -0.41 2.68
C ASP A 323 25.91 -1.75 3.12
N GLU A 324 26.35 -1.85 4.38
CA GLU A 324 26.95 -3.06 4.93
C GLU A 324 25.87 -4.06 5.35
N PRO A 325 25.84 -5.28 4.75
CA PRO A 325 24.85 -6.29 5.12
C PRO A 325 25.11 -6.83 6.53
N PHE A 326 24.09 -7.41 7.14
CA PHE A 326 24.18 -8.05 8.45
C PHE A 326 25.23 -9.17 8.45
N GLY A 327 25.19 -10.02 7.44
CA GLY A 327 26.19 -11.05 7.17
C GLY A 327 26.12 -12.27 8.10
N PHE A 328 26.89 -13.29 7.74
CA PHE A 328 26.92 -14.57 8.47
C PHE A 328 27.57 -14.44 9.85
N GLU A 329 28.68 -13.71 9.97
CA GLU A 329 29.40 -13.55 11.25
C GLU A 329 28.51 -12.96 12.33
N ARG A 330 27.79 -11.87 12.00
CA ARG A 330 26.86 -11.23 12.95
C ARG A 330 25.64 -12.10 13.24
N LEU A 331 25.23 -12.92 12.27
CA LEU A 331 24.16 -13.91 12.49
C LEU A 331 24.60 -14.92 13.56
N GLU A 332 25.75 -15.57 13.37
CA GLU A 332 26.28 -16.57 14.28
C GLU A 332 26.50 -16.00 15.68
N GLU A 333 27.14 -14.84 15.80
CA GLU A 333 27.29 -14.13 17.07
C GLU A 333 25.95 -13.80 17.75
N SER A 334 24.92 -13.51 16.96
CA SER A 334 23.59 -13.19 17.49
C SER A 334 22.87 -14.42 18.00
N LEU A 335 23.03 -15.55 17.31
CA LEU A 335 22.50 -16.85 17.74
C LEU A 335 23.19 -17.34 19.01
N GLU A 336 24.53 -17.21 19.12
CA GLU A 336 25.28 -17.54 20.33
C GLU A 336 24.86 -16.70 21.54
N ARG A 337 24.67 -15.39 21.35
CA ARG A 337 24.18 -14.47 22.41
C ARG A 337 22.75 -14.76 22.84
N TRP A 338 21.92 -15.31 21.99
CA TRP A 338 20.55 -15.69 22.34
C TRP A 338 20.50 -16.90 23.27
N ALA A 339 21.52 -17.76 23.24
CA ALA A 339 21.64 -18.94 24.10
C ALA A 339 22.05 -18.63 25.57
N GLY A 340 22.60 -17.47 25.82
CA GLY A 340 23.03 -17.04 27.16
C GLY A 340 22.04 -16.16 27.85
#